data_6e48c6bb41bbaa8fcb15b27b93213467
#
_entry.id   6e48c6bb41bbaa8fcb15b27b93213467
#
_cell.length_a   1.000
_cell.length_b   1.000
_cell.length_c   1.000
_cell.angle_alpha   90.00
_cell.angle_beta   90.00
_cell.angle_gamma   90.00
#
_symmetry.space_group_name_H-M   'P 1'
#
loop_
_entity.id
_entity.type
_entity.pdbx_description
1 polymer ?
#
loop_
_entity_poly.entity_id
_entity_poly.type
_entity_poly.pdbx_seq_one_letter_code
_entity_poly.pdbx_strand_id
1 'polypeptide(L)'
;MLNRWLRTTTRVISFITAGLIISACGGGGGSGGGGFLGNEGADQLDAVIAMTATNAAGDTDNQLSRSNPLTIEVTLQRANGDPIANAVVELGATVGTVSPDNSSALTDANGVAVFEVTYDGTEGAGTLTATYTEAAQSVDVSLSIQALAGAPAYLLDLATTDPSGNATQRFSSADPLTVTITLYSVEGVIKTPVANEIIALESSIGTVDPSNGSALTDDSGQATFLIQAQA
;
A
#
# COMPACT_ATOMS: atom_id res chain seq x y z
N MET A 1 30.59 -4.86 40.31
CA MET A 1 29.38 -4.28 40.91
C MET A 1 29.05 -2.99 40.13
N LEU A 2 28.14 -3.01 39.21
CA LEU A 2 27.41 -1.82 38.74
C LEU A 2 26.15 -2.29 38.02
N ASN A 3 25.03 -2.27 38.72
CA ASN A 3 23.69 -2.53 38.20
C ASN A 3 23.26 -1.35 37.35
N ARG A 4 23.07 -1.56 36.03
CA ARG A 4 22.37 -0.63 35.14
C ARG A 4 20.91 -1.00 35.05
N TRP A 5 20.07 -0.20 35.65
CA TRP A 5 18.63 -0.23 35.56
C TRP A 5 18.16 0.01 34.12
N LEU A 6 17.50 -0.98 33.53
CA LEU A 6 16.69 -0.79 32.32
C LEU A 6 15.36 -0.11 32.72
N ARG A 7 15.17 1.10 32.33
CA ARG A 7 13.86 1.77 32.39
C ARG A 7 13.03 1.36 31.20
N THR A 8 12.09 0.46 31.43
CA THR A 8 11.02 0.13 30.50
C THR A 8 10.02 1.28 30.50
N THR A 9 10.01 2.08 29.44
CA THR A 9 8.97 3.09 29.20
C THR A 9 7.77 2.40 28.58
N THR A 10 6.78 2.06 29.38
CA THR A 10 5.45 1.63 28.93
C THR A 10 4.77 2.83 28.29
N ARG A 11 4.65 2.83 26.97
CA ARG A 11 3.78 3.76 26.24
C ARG A 11 2.35 3.26 26.34
N VAL A 12 1.57 3.96 27.14
CA VAL A 12 0.12 3.81 27.17
C VAL A 12 -0.41 4.39 25.86
N ILE A 13 -0.85 3.53 24.96
CA ILE A 13 -1.58 3.93 23.73
C ILE A 13 -3.01 4.17 24.17
N SER A 14 -3.38 5.46 24.23
CA SER A 14 -4.76 5.89 24.45
C SER A 14 -5.54 5.65 23.15
N PHE A 15 -6.43 4.68 23.18
CA PHE A 15 -7.42 4.49 22.10
C PHE A 15 -8.42 5.66 22.17
N ILE A 16 -8.27 6.62 21.28
CA ILE A 16 -9.31 7.59 20.99
C ILE A 16 -10.26 6.93 19.99
N THR A 17 -11.37 6.41 20.47
CA THR A 17 -12.49 5.98 19.66
C THR A 17 -13.11 7.23 19.06
N ALA A 18 -12.72 7.62 17.86
CA ALA A 18 -13.39 8.65 17.09
C ALA A 18 -14.69 8.05 16.55
N GLY A 19 -15.78 8.26 17.28
CA GLY A 19 -17.10 7.96 16.81
C GLY A 19 -17.44 8.87 15.62
N LEU A 20 -17.50 8.31 14.44
CA LEU A 20 -17.96 9.00 13.24
C LEU A 20 -19.48 9.13 13.35
N ILE A 21 -19.97 10.33 13.70
CA ILE A 21 -21.39 10.66 13.63
C ILE A 21 -21.68 10.98 12.18
N ILE A 22 -22.32 10.07 11.48
CA ILE A 22 -22.85 10.29 10.14
C ILE A 22 -24.14 11.09 10.29
N SER A 23 -24.10 12.41 10.10
CA SER A 23 -25.29 13.22 9.95
C SER A 23 -25.79 13.10 8.51
N ALA A 24 -26.77 12.24 8.30
CA ALA A 24 -27.56 12.23 7.08
C ALA A 24 -28.41 13.51 7.04
N CYS A 25 -27.93 14.52 6.31
CA CYS A 25 -28.68 15.75 6.04
C CYS A 25 -29.53 15.54 4.80
N GLY A 26 -30.75 15.02 5.02
CA GLY A 26 -31.81 15.07 4.02
C GLY A 26 -32.48 16.44 4.07
N GLY A 27 -32.02 17.38 3.25
CA GLY A 27 -32.67 18.69 3.07
C GLY A 27 -33.76 18.62 2.01
N GLY A 28 -35.03 18.68 2.40
CA GLY A 28 -36.16 18.85 1.52
C GLY A 28 -37.25 19.64 2.18
N GLY A 29 -37.14 20.96 2.14
CA GLY A 29 -38.24 21.87 2.50
C GLY A 29 -39.24 22.00 1.38
N GLY A 30 -40.51 21.76 1.64
CA GLY A 30 -41.65 22.02 0.76
C GLY A 30 -42.96 22.08 1.53
N SER A 31 -43.39 23.29 1.90
CA SER A 31 -44.74 23.57 2.41
C SER A 31 -45.80 23.38 1.32
N GLY A 32 -46.88 22.68 1.59
CA GLY A 32 -48.05 22.70 0.75
C GLY A 32 -49.10 21.70 1.19
N GLY A 33 -50.18 22.18 1.80
CA GLY A 33 -51.21 21.43 2.46
C GLY A 33 -52.09 20.56 1.57
N GLY A 34 -52.76 19.62 2.24
CA GLY A 34 -54.10 19.12 1.89
C GLY A 34 -54.11 17.88 1.01
N GLY A 35 -54.53 16.76 1.60
CA GLY A 35 -55.00 15.62 0.85
C GLY A 35 -54.71 14.31 1.56
N PHE A 36 -55.62 13.91 2.41
CA PHE A 36 -55.73 12.58 2.96
C PHE A 36 -56.03 11.56 1.83
N LEU A 37 -55.01 10.99 1.23
CA LEU A 37 -55.05 9.68 0.56
C LEU A 37 -53.73 9.03 0.84
N GLY A 38 -53.75 7.82 1.40
CA GLY A 38 -52.58 7.06 1.78
C GLY A 38 -51.54 6.99 0.66
N ASN A 39 -50.48 7.72 0.87
CA ASN A 39 -49.23 7.50 0.15
C ASN A 39 -48.59 6.31 0.89
N GLU A 40 -48.81 5.12 0.37
CA GLU A 40 -47.93 4.00 0.69
C GLU A 40 -46.53 4.53 0.43
N GLY A 41 -45.79 4.79 1.51
CA GLY A 41 -44.42 5.35 1.41
C GLY A 41 -43.64 4.49 0.42
N ALA A 42 -43.05 5.11 -0.56
CA ALA A 42 -42.05 4.43 -1.35
C ALA A 42 -41.11 3.74 -0.35
N ASP A 43 -41.15 2.38 -0.35
CA ASP A 43 -40.34 1.60 0.58
C ASP A 43 -38.91 2.05 0.44
N GLN A 44 -38.44 2.83 1.41
CA GLN A 44 -37.06 3.22 1.48
C GLN A 44 -36.25 1.95 1.69
N LEU A 45 -35.18 1.77 0.92
CA LEU A 45 -34.34 0.58 1.04
C LEU A 45 -33.91 0.39 2.50
N ASP A 46 -34.35 -0.72 3.10
CA ASP A 46 -34.00 -1.09 4.47
C ASP A 46 -32.58 -1.70 4.50
N ALA A 47 -31.58 -0.90 4.07
CA ALA A 47 -30.20 -1.34 4.05
C ALA A 47 -29.28 -0.22 4.56
N VAL A 48 -28.30 -0.62 5.35
CA VAL A 48 -27.20 0.21 5.85
C VAL A 48 -25.91 -0.36 5.32
N ILE A 49 -25.10 0.50 4.70
CA ILE A 49 -23.80 0.15 4.14
C ILE A 49 -22.70 0.87 4.90
N ALA A 50 -21.63 0.16 5.23
CA ALA A 50 -20.43 0.72 5.84
C ALA A 50 -19.19 0.21 5.11
N MET A 51 -18.11 0.98 5.10
CA MET A 51 -16.87 0.63 4.41
C MET A 51 -15.67 0.94 5.29
N THR A 52 -14.70 0.03 5.32
CA THR A 52 -13.41 0.21 5.97
C THR A 52 -12.29 -0.17 5.01
N ALA A 53 -11.15 0.51 5.13
CA ALA A 53 -9.93 0.19 4.40
C ALA A 53 -8.83 -0.18 5.37
N THR A 54 -8.09 -1.25 5.05
CA THR A 54 -6.95 -1.72 5.84
C THR A 54 -5.75 -2.00 4.94
N ASN A 55 -4.55 -1.87 5.49
CA ASN A 55 -3.31 -2.27 4.84
C ASN A 55 -3.05 -3.78 4.99
N ALA A 56 -1.96 -4.27 4.40
CA ALA A 56 -1.57 -5.68 4.47
C ALA A 56 -1.27 -6.19 5.90
N ALA A 57 -1.04 -5.29 6.87
CA ALA A 57 -0.88 -5.65 8.29
C ALA A 57 -2.23 -5.75 9.02
N GLY A 58 -3.35 -5.36 8.37
CA GLY A 58 -4.68 -5.33 8.96
C GLY A 58 -4.97 -4.05 9.75
N ASP A 59 -4.08 -3.05 9.70
CA ASP A 59 -4.32 -1.75 10.33
C ASP A 59 -5.18 -0.88 9.43
N THR A 60 -6.10 -0.10 10.03
CA THR A 60 -6.89 0.89 9.28
C THR A 60 -5.97 1.89 8.59
N ASP A 61 -6.10 2.01 7.28
CA ASP A 61 -5.26 2.87 6.46
C ASP A 61 -6.08 3.43 5.28
N ASN A 62 -5.73 4.63 4.84
CA ASN A 62 -6.29 5.27 3.66
C ASN A 62 -5.21 5.72 2.67
N GLN A 63 -3.97 5.30 2.87
CA GLN A 63 -2.84 5.58 1.98
C GLN A 63 -2.60 4.42 1.04
N LEU A 64 -2.90 4.63 -0.24
CA LEU A 64 -2.65 3.68 -1.31
C LEU A 64 -1.28 3.93 -1.91
N SER A 65 -0.46 2.90 -2.05
CA SER A 65 0.82 3.00 -2.77
C SER A 65 1.19 1.66 -3.41
N ARG A 66 2.26 1.64 -4.21
CA ARG A 66 2.77 0.40 -4.83
C ARG A 66 3.11 -0.69 -3.80
N SER A 67 3.61 -0.30 -2.65
CA SER A 67 3.99 -1.20 -1.56
C SER A 67 2.88 -1.39 -0.51
N ASN A 68 1.79 -0.66 -0.63
CA ASN A 68 0.68 -0.66 0.31
C ASN A 68 -0.66 -0.71 -0.42
N PRO A 69 -1.07 -1.87 -0.97
CA PRO A 69 -2.42 -2.08 -1.45
C PRO A 69 -3.41 -2.02 -0.27
N LEU A 70 -4.63 -1.62 -0.54
CA LEU A 70 -5.69 -1.54 0.46
C LEU A 70 -6.69 -2.67 0.29
N THR A 71 -6.99 -3.37 1.38
CA THR A 71 -8.14 -4.26 1.47
C THR A 71 -9.35 -3.45 1.92
N ILE A 72 -10.42 -3.50 1.14
CA ILE A 72 -11.66 -2.79 1.40
C ILE A 72 -12.72 -3.80 1.82
N GLU A 73 -13.22 -3.66 3.02
CA GLU A 73 -14.35 -4.42 3.54
C GLU A 73 -15.60 -3.56 3.52
N VAL A 74 -16.64 -4.04 2.84
CA VAL A 74 -17.94 -3.40 2.79
C VAL A 74 -18.94 -4.27 3.54
N THR A 75 -19.52 -3.72 4.60
CA THR A 75 -20.52 -4.39 5.42
C THR A 75 -21.91 -3.90 5.03
N LEU A 76 -22.80 -4.82 4.74
CA LEU A 76 -24.19 -4.56 4.36
C LEU A 76 -25.16 -5.23 5.33
N GLN A 77 -26.03 -4.45 5.94
CA GLN A 77 -26.97 -4.91 6.97
C GLN A 77 -28.36 -4.29 6.75
N ARG A 78 -29.39 -4.93 7.26
CA ARG A 78 -30.70 -4.29 7.44
C ARG A 78 -30.63 -3.24 8.55
N ALA A 79 -31.59 -2.32 8.59
CA ALA A 79 -31.64 -1.30 9.65
C ALA A 79 -31.78 -1.90 11.07
N ASN A 80 -32.27 -3.13 11.20
CA ASN A 80 -32.36 -3.87 12.46
C ASN A 80 -31.02 -4.55 12.85
N GLY A 81 -29.96 -4.46 11.99
CA GLY A 81 -28.65 -5.04 12.23
C GLY A 81 -28.47 -6.45 11.62
N ASP A 82 -29.48 -7.03 11.00
CA ASP A 82 -29.34 -8.35 10.36
C ASP A 82 -28.46 -8.25 9.11
N PRO A 83 -27.48 -9.15 8.90
CA PRO A 83 -26.62 -9.13 7.72
C PRO A 83 -27.40 -9.44 6.44
N ILE A 84 -27.07 -8.75 5.35
CA ILE A 84 -27.61 -9.04 4.02
C ILE A 84 -26.56 -9.87 3.28
N ALA A 85 -26.78 -11.18 3.20
CA ALA A 85 -25.88 -12.13 2.54
C ALA A 85 -26.24 -12.33 1.06
N ASN A 86 -25.24 -12.74 0.25
CA ASN A 86 -25.37 -13.01 -1.20
C ASN A 86 -25.87 -11.78 -1.99
N ALA A 87 -25.65 -10.59 -1.49
CA ALA A 87 -25.97 -9.34 -2.17
C ALA A 87 -24.76 -8.90 -3.01
N VAL A 88 -25.02 -8.34 -4.19
CA VAL A 88 -23.97 -7.76 -5.04
C VAL A 88 -23.68 -6.35 -4.55
N VAL A 89 -22.43 -6.09 -4.18
CA VAL A 89 -21.90 -4.76 -3.89
C VAL A 89 -20.97 -4.35 -5.02
N GLU A 90 -21.08 -3.13 -5.50
CA GLU A 90 -20.20 -2.54 -6.50
C GLU A 90 -19.26 -1.52 -5.81
N LEU A 91 -17.95 -1.56 -6.15
CA LEU A 91 -16.96 -0.62 -5.63
C LEU A 91 -16.37 0.21 -6.78
N GLY A 92 -16.66 1.52 -6.79
CA GLY A 92 -16.01 2.47 -7.68
C GLY A 92 -14.79 3.12 -7.02
N ALA A 93 -13.74 3.39 -7.78
CA ALA A 93 -12.56 4.12 -7.35
C ALA A 93 -12.24 5.25 -8.34
N THR A 94 -11.84 6.42 -7.84
CA THR A 94 -11.36 7.53 -8.70
C THR A 94 -9.84 7.49 -8.89
N VAL A 95 -9.11 6.76 -8.05
CA VAL A 95 -7.67 6.46 -8.17
C VAL A 95 -7.44 5.01 -7.75
N GLY A 96 -6.47 4.37 -8.38
CA GLY A 96 -6.18 2.94 -8.18
C GLY A 96 -7.07 2.01 -8.99
N THR A 97 -6.70 0.75 -9.03
CA THR A 97 -7.44 -0.33 -9.71
C THR A 97 -8.11 -1.22 -8.69
N VAL A 98 -9.41 -1.47 -8.87
CA VAL A 98 -10.22 -2.34 -8.02
C VAL A 98 -10.14 -3.78 -8.51
N SER A 99 -9.99 -4.71 -7.58
CA SER A 99 -10.11 -6.16 -7.80
C SER A 99 -11.28 -6.70 -6.95
N PRO A 100 -12.15 -7.56 -7.52
CA PRO A 100 -12.09 -8.14 -8.87
C PRO A 100 -12.34 -7.13 -10.00
N ASP A 101 -11.85 -7.44 -11.20
CA ASP A 101 -11.86 -6.54 -12.38
C ASP A 101 -13.26 -6.02 -12.78
N ASN A 102 -14.32 -6.76 -12.44
CA ASN A 102 -15.69 -6.32 -12.65
C ASN A 102 -16.19 -5.35 -11.57
N SER A 103 -15.32 -4.99 -10.61
CA SER A 103 -15.61 -4.08 -9.49
C SER A 103 -16.83 -4.47 -8.66
N SER A 104 -17.19 -5.76 -8.64
CA SER A 104 -18.36 -6.28 -7.94
C SER A 104 -18.02 -7.51 -7.11
N ALA A 105 -18.53 -7.59 -5.89
CA ALA A 105 -18.36 -8.74 -5.01
C ALA A 105 -19.69 -9.10 -4.32
N LEU A 106 -19.84 -10.38 -3.97
CA LEU A 106 -20.98 -10.84 -3.18
C LEU A 106 -20.65 -10.74 -1.70
N THR A 107 -21.63 -10.31 -0.91
CA THR A 107 -21.54 -10.39 0.54
C THR A 107 -21.58 -11.83 1.03
N ASP A 108 -20.79 -12.14 2.04
CA ASP A 108 -20.76 -13.42 2.74
C ASP A 108 -21.97 -13.58 3.71
N ALA A 109 -21.97 -14.65 4.52
CA ALA A 109 -23.02 -14.91 5.51
C ALA A 109 -23.11 -13.84 6.63
N ASN A 110 -22.05 -13.03 6.81
CA ASN A 110 -21.99 -11.93 7.76
C ASN A 110 -22.35 -10.58 7.11
N GLY A 111 -22.72 -10.58 5.83
CA GLY A 111 -23.01 -9.37 5.06
C GLY A 111 -21.76 -8.61 4.62
N VAL A 112 -20.59 -9.24 4.53
CA VAL A 112 -19.32 -8.60 4.19
C VAL A 112 -18.92 -8.95 2.76
N ALA A 113 -18.65 -7.92 1.94
CA ALA A 113 -17.99 -8.03 0.65
C ALA A 113 -16.56 -7.47 0.75
N VAL A 114 -15.60 -8.15 0.13
CA VAL A 114 -14.17 -7.79 0.18
C VAL A 114 -13.65 -7.46 -1.20
N PHE A 115 -12.90 -6.37 -1.28
CA PHE A 115 -12.21 -5.90 -2.48
C PHE A 115 -10.75 -5.60 -2.15
N GLU A 116 -9.91 -5.55 -3.18
CA GLU A 116 -8.56 -5.03 -3.10
C GLU A 116 -8.45 -3.80 -4.02
N VAL A 117 -7.77 -2.76 -3.55
CA VAL A 117 -7.42 -1.59 -4.36
C VAL A 117 -5.91 -1.49 -4.44
N THR A 118 -5.39 -1.54 -5.67
CA THR A 118 -3.96 -1.45 -5.97
C THR A 118 -3.63 -0.12 -6.64
N TYR A 119 -2.40 0.36 -6.44
CA TYR A 119 -1.93 1.60 -7.05
C TYR A 119 -1.74 1.44 -8.56
N ASP A 120 -2.36 2.32 -9.36
CA ASP A 120 -2.35 2.29 -10.82
C ASP A 120 -1.33 3.25 -11.48
N GLY A 121 -0.56 3.99 -10.66
CA GLY A 121 0.36 5.02 -11.14
C GLY A 121 -0.19 6.44 -11.01
N THR A 122 -1.46 6.61 -10.66
CA THR A 122 -2.08 7.93 -10.47
C THR A 122 -1.92 8.36 -9.02
N GLU A 123 -1.29 9.52 -8.80
CA GLU A 123 -1.11 10.11 -7.48
C GLU A 123 -2.21 11.14 -7.20
N GLY A 124 -2.52 11.30 -5.91
CA GLY A 124 -3.43 12.34 -5.45
C GLY A 124 -4.52 11.82 -4.51
N ALA A 125 -5.42 12.73 -4.15
CA ALA A 125 -6.59 12.39 -3.37
C ALA A 125 -7.62 11.68 -4.27
N GLY A 126 -8.19 10.60 -3.75
CA GLY A 126 -9.24 9.83 -4.41
C GLY A 126 -10.39 9.49 -3.49
N THR A 127 -11.43 8.95 -4.08
CA THR A 127 -12.63 8.50 -3.38
C THR A 127 -12.97 7.09 -3.83
N LEU A 128 -13.21 6.22 -2.87
CA LEU A 128 -13.85 4.93 -3.06
C LEU A 128 -15.34 5.10 -2.77
N THR A 129 -16.21 4.53 -3.59
CA THR A 129 -17.65 4.53 -3.37
C THR A 129 -18.18 3.12 -3.52
N ALA A 130 -18.72 2.57 -2.43
CA ALA A 130 -19.42 1.28 -2.45
C ALA A 130 -20.91 1.51 -2.59
N THR A 131 -21.56 0.78 -3.50
CA THR A 131 -22.97 0.91 -3.82
C THR A 131 -23.67 -0.44 -3.73
N TYR A 132 -24.81 -0.48 -3.08
CA TYR A 132 -25.75 -1.60 -3.11
C TYR A 132 -27.07 -1.15 -3.72
N THR A 133 -27.63 -1.97 -4.61
CA THR A 133 -28.90 -1.68 -5.29
C THR A 133 -29.87 -2.87 -5.12
N GLU A 134 -31.08 -2.59 -4.67
CA GLU A 134 -32.18 -3.54 -4.56
C GLU A 134 -33.48 -2.90 -5.06
N ALA A 135 -34.22 -3.57 -5.93
CA ALA A 135 -35.52 -3.12 -6.46
C ALA A 135 -35.52 -1.66 -7.02
N ALA A 136 -34.45 -1.29 -7.73
CA ALA A 136 -34.22 0.05 -8.30
C ALA A 136 -33.99 1.19 -7.26
N GLN A 137 -33.71 0.84 -6.02
CA GLN A 137 -33.25 1.77 -4.99
C GLN A 137 -31.78 1.44 -4.65
N SER A 138 -31.00 2.46 -4.34
CA SER A 138 -29.59 2.28 -3.98
C SER A 138 -29.22 2.98 -2.69
N VAL A 139 -28.25 2.40 -1.99
CA VAL A 139 -27.56 3.02 -0.88
C VAL A 139 -26.06 2.98 -1.17
N ASP A 140 -25.36 4.06 -0.83
CA ASP A 140 -23.93 4.17 -1.04
C ASP A 140 -23.21 4.68 0.20
N VAL A 141 -21.88 4.40 0.25
CA VAL A 141 -20.95 4.94 1.22
C VAL A 141 -19.65 5.31 0.50
N SER A 142 -19.05 6.42 0.90
CA SER A 142 -17.78 6.87 0.31
C SER A 142 -16.68 6.98 1.34
N LEU A 143 -15.44 6.65 0.93
CA LEU A 143 -14.23 6.74 1.71
C LEU A 143 -13.18 7.51 0.91
N SER A 144 -12.58 8.54 1.52
CA SER A 144 -11.46 9.26 0.92
C SER A 144 -10.16 8.52 1.14
N ILE A 145 -9.38 8.37 0.07
CA ILE A 145 -8.04 7.77 0.09
C ILE A 145 -7.02 8.75 -0.49
N GLN A 146 -5.74 8.52 -0.18
CA GLN A 146 -4.62 9.25 -0.75
C GLN A 146 -3.71 8.27 -1.48
N ALA A 147 -3.60 8.41 -2.80
CA ALA A 147 -2.66 7.62 -3.61
C ALA A 147 -1.30 8.32 -3.71
N LEU A 148 -0.23 7.59 -3.38
CA LEU A 148 1.15 8.05 -3.33
C LEU A 148 2.03 7.09 -4.13
N ALA A 149 3.05 7.59 -4.84
CA ALA A 149 4.00 6.72 -5.55
C ALA A 149 4.69 5.72 -4.61
N GLY A 150 4.80 6.05 -3.34
CA GLY A 150 5.61 5.31 -2.37
C GLY A 150 7.11 5.53 -2.58
N ALA A 151 7.90 5.25 -1.57
CA ALA A 151 9.35 5.22 -1.74
C ALA A 151 9.74 4.03 -2.61
N PRO A 152 10.61 4.19 -3.62
CA PRO A 152 11.10 3.07 -4.40
C PRO A 152 11.85 2.09 -3.48
N ALA A 153 11.58 0.81 -3.64
CA ALA A 153 12.42 -0.22 -3.04
C ALA A 153 13.68 -0.38 -3.88
N TYR A 154 14.84 -0.46 -3.23
CA TYR A 154 16.12 -0.69 -3.91
C TYR A 154 16.68 -2.06 -3.57
N LEU A 155 17.33 -2.67 -4.55
CA LEU A 155 18.08 -3.93 -4.43
C LEU A 155 19.51 -3.71 -4.90
N LEU A 156 20.48 -4.20 -4.12
CA LEU A 156 21.87 -4.28 -4.50
C LEU A 156 22.23 -5.75 -4.80
N ASP A 157 22.71 -5.99 -6.00
CA ASP A 157 23.34 -7.25 -6.39
C ASP A 157 24.86 -7.07 -6.41
N LEU A 158 25.61 -8.00 -5.78
CA LEU A 158 27.06 -7.94 -5.70
C LEU A 158 27.68 -9.16 -6.38
N ALA A 159 28.57 -8.92 -7.32
CA ALA A 159 29.38 -9.94 -7.98
C ALA A 159 30.88 -9.65 -7.80
N THR A 160 31.66 -10.70 -7.67
CA THR A 160 33.13 -10.59 -7.53
C THR A 160 33.84 -11.49 -8.53
N THR A 161 34.83 -10.93 -9.24
CA THR A 161 35.61 -11.65 -10.26
C THR A 161 37.12 -11.41 -10.14
N ASP A 162 37.90 -12.39 -10.63
CA ASP A 162 39.33 -12.19 -10.88
C ASP A 162 39.58 -11.33 -12.13
N PRO A 163 40.83 -10.93 -12.43
CA PRO A 163 41.18 -10.17 -13.64
C PRO A 163 40.83 -10.87 -14.95
N SER A 164 40.59 -12.20 -14.94
CA SER A 164 40.17 -13.00 -16.09
C SER A 164 38.65 -13.08 -16.23
N GLY A 165 37.89 -12.47 -15.30
CA GLY A 165 36.41 -12.46 -15.30
C GLY A 165 35.77 -13.69 -14.65
N ASN A 166 36.56 -14.58 -14.02
CA ASN A 166 35.97 -15.74 -13.32
C ASN A 166 35.49 -15.37 -11.94
N ALA A 167 34.34 -15.88 -11.54
CA ALA A 167 33.79 -15.65 -10.20
C ALA A 167 34.76 -16.17 -9.12
N THR A 168 35.13 -15.30 -8.19
CA THR A 168 36.04 -15.64 -7.08
C THR A 168 35.78 -14.72 -5.87
N GLN A 169 36.18 -15.17 -4.70
CA GLN A 169 36.19 -14.37 -3.46
C GLN A 169 37.61 -14.25 -2.90
N ARG A 170 38.61 -14.59 -3.70
CA ARG A 170 40.04 -14.56 -3.32
C ARG A 170 40.73 -13.46 -4.07
N PHE A 171 41.64 -12.76 -3.39
CA PHE A 171 42.48 -11.74 -3.99
C PHE A 171 43.87 -11.75 -3.37
N SER A 172 44.80 -11.20 -4.10
CA SER A 172 46.19 -10.98 -3.68
C SER A 172 46.69 -9.63 -4.16
N SER A 173 47.96 -9.31 -3.89
CA SER A 173 48.59 -8.12 -4.46
C SER A 173 48.81 -8.23 -5.96
N ALA A 174 48.97 -9.45 -6.51
CA ALA A 174 49.13 -9.71 -7.93
C ALA A 174 47.79 -9.92 -8.68
N ASP A 175 46.79 -10.40 -7.98
CA ASP A 175 45.46 -10.69 -8.53
C ASP A 175 44.39 -9.92 -7.73
N PRO A 176 44.10 -8.69 -8.11
CA PRO A 176 43.05 -7.88 -7.45
C PRO A 176 41.66 -8.48 -7.71
N LEU A 177 40.75 -8.27 -6.79
CA LEU A 177 39.35 -8.63 -6.91
C LEU A 177 38.56 -7.47 -7.52
N THR A 178 37.90 -7.73 -8.62
CA THR A 178 36.89 -6.78 -9.14
C THR A 178 35.57 -7.03 -8.44
N VAL A 179 35.01 -6.00 -7.81
CA VAL A 179 33.68 -6.02 -7.18
C VAL A 179 32.77 -5.17 -8.03
N THR A 180 31.73 -5.78 -8.59
CA THR A 180 30.68 -5.08 -9.33
C THR A 180 29.41 -5.09 -8.49
N ILE A 181 28.89 -3.92 -8.19
CA ILE A 181 27.63 -3.73 -7.46
C ILE A 181 26.61 -3.16 -8.44
N THR A 182 25.48 -3.83 -8.60
CA THR A 182 24.39 -3.35 -9.45
C THR A 182 23.23 -2.89 -8.58
N LEU A 183 22.80 -1.65 -8.76
CA LEU A 183 21.66 -1.04 -8.08
C LEU A 183 20.43 -1.14 -8.98
N TYR A 184 19.35 -1.68 -8.41
CA TYR A 184 18.04 -1.73 -9.06
C TYR A 184 17.00 -0.99 -8.22
N SER A 185 16.10 -0.28 -8.87
CA SER A 185 14.78 0.01 -8.31
C SER A 185 13.88 -1.20 -8.54
N VAL A 186 13.08 -1.56 -7.55
CA VAL A 186 12.21 -2.75 -7.59
C VAL A 186 10.76 -2.29 -7.49
N GLU A 187 9.98 -2.69 -8.50
CA GLU A 187 8.54 -2.46 -8.57
C GLU A 187 7.84 -3.80 -8.77
N GLY A 188 7.32 -4.35 -7.67
CA GLY A 188 6.79 -5.72 -7.69
C GLY A 188 7.87 -6.73 -8.06
N VAL A 189 7.75 -7.37 -9.23
CA VAL A 189 8.74 -8.32 -9.78
C VAL A 189 9.70 -7.68 -10.77
N ILE A 190 9.49 -6.43 -11.14
CA ILE A 190 10.29 -5.71 -12.15
C ILE A 190 11.49 -5.07 -11.47
N LYS A 191 12.69 -5.35 -11.99
CA LYS A 191 13.95 -4.71 -11.57
C LYS A 191 14.42 -3.79 -12.68
N THR A 192 14.58 -2.50 -12.37
CA THR A 192 15.10 -1.50 -13.33
C THR A 192 16.46 -0.99 -12.84
N PRO A 193 17.54 -1.05 -13.64
CA PRO A 193 18.83 -0.49 -13.25
C PRO A 193 18.73 1.00 -12.95
N VAL A 194 19.45 1.47 -11.93
CA VAL A 194 19.46 2.87 -11.50
C VAL A 194 20.85 3.47 -11.74
N ALA A 195 20.94 4.42 -12.66
CA ALA A 195 22.16 5.10 -13.03
C ALA A 195 22.40 6.38 -12.19
N ASN A 196 23.66 6.83 -12.17
CA ASN A 196 24.10 8.07 -11.54
C ASN A 196 23.88 8.16 -10.02
N GLU A 197 23.79 7.00 -9.35
CA GLU A 197 23.73 6.93 -7.90
C GLU A 197 25.08 6.57 -7.30
N ILE A 198 25.38 7.15 -6.12
CA ILE A 198 26.65 6.89 -5.43
C ILE A 198 26.52 5.59 -4.63
N ILE A 199 27.38 4.62 -4.96
CA ILE A 199 27.56 3.40 -4.16
C ILE A 199 28.84 3.57 -3.33
N ALA A 200 28.78 3.27 -2.05
CA ALA A 200 29.92 3.21 -1.15
C ALA A 200 30.24 1.75 -0.81
N LEU A 201 31.52 1.37 -0.92
CA LEU A 201 32.06 0.06 -0.56
C LEU A 201 33.12 0.21 0.52
N GLU A 202 32.95 -0.48 1.61
CA GLU A 202 33.94 -0.62 2.67
C GLU A 202 34.47 -2.05 2.71
N SER A 203 35.78 -2.21 2.90
CA SER A 203 36.41 -3.52 3.07
C SER A 203 37.19 -3.55 4.39
N SER A 204 37.00 -4.61 5.16
CA SER A 204 37.77 -4.86 6.39
C SER A 204 39.19 -5.41 6.11
N ILE A 205 39.43 -5.85 4.88
CA ILE A 205 40.72 -6.45 4.45
C ILE A 205 41.12 -5.87 3.08
N GLY A 206 42.40 -5.55 2.91
CA GLY A 206 42.89 -4.95 1.68
C GLY A 206 42.56 -3.47 1.53
N THR A 207 42.87 -2.93 0.35
CA THR A 207 42.58 -1.54 -0.04
C THR A 207 41.50 -1.53 -1.13
N VAL A 208 40.58 -0.59 -1.05
CA VAL A 208 39.53 -0.37 -2.06
C VAL A 208 40.02 0.74 -3.02
N ASP A 209 39.78 0.53 -4.30
CA ASP A 209 39.99 1.56 -5.34
C ASP A 209 38.63 1.74 -6.07
N PRO A 210 38.10 2.96 -6.19
CA PRO A 210 38.68 4.26 -5.79
C PRO A 210 38.90 4.37 -4.27
N SER A 211 39.98 5.06 -3.89
CA SER A 211 40.47 5.15 -2.50
C SER A 211 39.50 5.85 -1.53
N ASN A 212 38.51 6.58 -2.05
CA ASN A 212 37.40 7.15 -1.28
C ASN A 212 36.30 6.12 -1.02
N GLY A 213 36.43 4.90 -1.56
CA GLY A 213 35.43 3.83 -1.42
C GLY A 213 34.09 4.11 -2.10
N SER A 214 34.02 5.08 -3.05
CA SER A 214 32.76 5.48 -3.66
C SER A 214 32.85 5.52 -5.18
N ALA A 215 31.83 5.01 -5.86
CA ALA A 215 31.69 5.05 -7.31
C ALA A 215 30.24 5.34 -7.71
N LEU A 216 30.05 5.98 -8.88
CA LEU A 216 28.74 6.20 -9.47
C LEU A 216 28.30 4.96 -10.26
N THR A 217 27.03 4.64 -10.22
CA THR A 217 26.44 3.66 -11.12
C THR A 217 26.37 4.20 -12.55
N ASP A 218 26.70 3.34 -13.51
CA ASP A 218 26.55 3.61 -14.94
C ASP A 218 25.11 3.41 -15.43
N ASP A 219 24.88 3.51 -16.77
CA ASP A 219 23.55 3.33 -17.38
C ASP A 219 22.95 1.92 -17.17
N SER A 220 23.79 0.95 -16.80
CA SER A 220 23.38 -0.41 -16.44
C SER A 220 23.15 -0.59 -14.92
N GLY A 221 23.23 0.52 -14.16
CA GLY A 221 23.13 0.52 -12.71
C GLY A 221 24.36 -0.03 -12.00
N GLN A 222 25.52 -0.16 -12.67
CA GLN A 222 26.71 -0.83 -12.14
C GLN A 222 27.74 0.17 -11.62
N ALA A 223 28.24 -0.08 -10.41
CA ALA A 223 29.42 0.56 -9.83
C ALA A 223 30.52 -0.50 -9.66
N THR A 224 31.75 -0.19 -10.09
CA THR A 224 32.87 -1.15 -10.07
C THR A 224 33.97 -0.64 -9.13
N PHE A 225 34.50 -1.56 -8.33
CA PHE A 225 35.59 -1.35 -7.38
C PHE A 225 36.65 -2.43 -7.56
N LEU A 226 37.89 -2.12 -7.16
CA LEU A 226 38.96 -3.09 -7.03
C LEU A 226 39.34 -3.26 -5.56
N ILE A 227 39.55 -4.49 -5.13
CA ILE A 227 40.12 -4.80 -3.81
C ILE A 227 41.48 -5.47 -4.01
N GLN A 228 42.51 -4.91 -3.38
CA GLN A 228 43.87 -5.44 -3.42
C GLN A 228 44.40 -5.73 -2.02
N ALA A 229 45.18 -6.80 -1.88
CA ALA A 229 45.87 -7.07 -0.65
C ALA A 229 46.96 -6.01 -0.41
N GLN A 230 47.10 -5.55 0.83
CA GLN A 230 48.22 -4.73 1.23
C GLN A 230 49.54 -5.55 1.12
N ALA A 231 50.58 -4.94 0.61
CA ALA A 231 51.90 -5.55 0.52
C ALA A 231 52.59 -5.64 1.89
#